data_cacc0ca5d561885535cb5bcaad7aaeaa
#
_entry.id   cacc0ca5d561885535cb5bcaad7aaeaa
#
_cell.length_a   1.000
_cell.length_b   1.000
_cell.length_c   1.000
_cell.angle_alpha   90.00
_cell.angle_beta   90.00
_cell.angle_gamma   90.00
#
_symmetry.space_group_name_H-M   'P 1'
#
loop_
_entity.id
_entity.type
_entity.pdbx_description
1 polymer ?
#
loop_
_entity_poly.entity_id
_entity_poly.type
_entity_poly.pdbx_seq_one_letter_code
_entity_poly.pdbx_strand_id
1 'polypeptide(L)'
;MTSHSVLRPFFFLFSAVLACAPLAQARFQPTPCNNPYTQPQEVQLGYKAMAQVYQTQPILPDSSPVSQYVRSLGARLVQFAPGYRWPFQFHVVNSADINAFALPGGDIFINLGTVQAATDEAQLAGVMAHEISHIVQRHSTCNMARQQVPSILAGIGGALAGILLPGTAGAIAQQGISSVAGLTFLRMSRDDEKQADLMGTDILYDAGYDPRALPQFFETIQAKYGAGGAQLLSDHPNPGNRIGYVNQEIATLPPKTNEITNSPQFVAMHADAVKLHAATADEIKAGAWKKSQPSLPPEVAAVAGSASTTAASAPANPPSSGTPSASTAATATLDPNLHWQPGSSLNTFTHSLYTLRYPRNWTVTGDAQSSVTIAPPGGTGTDASGQPATAYGVILDHYQGQGTLQQQTDALVQSIQQGNPGMAAVTDASSLTVSHKPALSMEFLSNSPLATAGKPMPERDWLVTVQRPDGSLGYLVFIAPEKNFNALRPAFKHILATYALR
;
A
#
# COMPACT_ATOMS: atom_id res chain seq x y z
N MET A 1 48.73 -43.04 76.82
CA MET A 1 48.26 -41.67 76.95
C MET A 1 47.97 -41.19 75.55
N THR A 2 46.76 -41.31 75.10
CA THR A 2 46.31 -41.07 73.73
C THR A 2 45.47 -39.80 73.74
N SER A 3 45.92 -38.76 73.02
CA SER A 3 45.22 -37.50 72.84
C SER A 3 44.33 -37.57 71.60
N HIS A 4 43.01 -37.46 71.83
CA HIS A 4 42.01 -37.36 70.74
C HIS A 4 41.81 -35.87 70.45
N SER A 5 42.21 -35.42 69.25
CA SER A 5 41.82 -34.14 68.72
C SER A 5 40.53 -34.24 67.96
N VAL A 6 39.45 -33.52 68.39
CA VAL A 6 38.17 -33.43 67.81
C VAL A 6 38.20 -32.33 66.72
N LEU A 7 38.04 -32.74 65.47
CA LEU A 7 37.89 -31.84 64.33
C LEU A 7 36.42 -31.38 64.27
N ARG A 8 36.15 -30.07 64.40
CA ARG A 8 34.82 -29.48 64.18
C ARG A 8 34.66 -29.12 62.71
N PRO A 9 33.57 -29.50 62.03
CA PRO A 9 33.29 -29.06 60.69
C PRO A 9 32.76 -27.61 60.68
N PHE A 10 33.41 -26.72 59.93
CA PHE A 10 32.91 -25.38 59.61
C PHE A 10 31.91 -25.54 58.48
N PHE A 11 30.64 -25.31 58.75
CA PHE A 11 29.61 -25.13 57.71
C PHE A 11 29.69 -23.71 57.16
N PHE A 12 30.16 -23.57 55.90
CA PHE A 12 30.02 -22.32 55.14
C PHE A 12 28.61 -22.29 54.58
N LEU A 13 27.74 -21.42 55.12
CA LEU A 13 26.48 -21.05 54.52
C LEU A 13 26.77 -20.16 53.30
N PHE A 14 26.67 -20.75 52.09
CA PHE A 14 26.69 -20.00 50.86
C PHE A 14 25.28 -19.41 50.65
N SER A 15 25.06 -18.15 51.04
CA SER A 15 23.83 -17.42 50.70
C SER A 15 23.91 -17.08 49.21
N ALA A 16 23.25 -17.86 48.37
CA ALA A 16 23.01 -17.52 47.00
C ALA A 16 22.03 -16.32 46.96
N VAL A 17 22.58 -15.11 46.79
CA VAL A 17 21.80 -13.93 46.40
C VAL A 17 21.34 -14.16 44.95
N LEU A 18 20.10 -14.62 44.77
CA LEU A 18 19.44 -14.64 43.48
C LEU A 18 19.21 -13.18 43.07
N ALA A 19 20.15 -12.61 42.29
CA ALA A 19 19.95 -11.33 41.65
C ALA A 19 18.79 -11.52 40.66
N CYS A 20 17.59 -11.10 41.05
CA CYS A 20 16.48 -10.87 40.15
C CYS A 20 16.90 -9.76 39.19
N ALA A 21 17.56 -10.10 38.08
CA ALA A 21 17.72 -9.16 36.98
C ALA A 21 16.27 -8.82 36.53
N PRO A 22 15.89 -7.54 36.47
CA PRO A 22 14.59 -7.19 35.88
C PRO A 22 14.59 -7.76 34.46
N LEU A 23 13.60 -8.58 34.16
CA LEU A 23 13.30 -8.94 32.77
C LEU A 23 13.04 -7.63 32.06
N ALA A 24 14.04 -7.15 31.30
CA ALA A 24 13.82 -6.02 30.40
C ALA A 24 12.71 -6.44 29.47
N GLN A 25 11.54 -5.85 29.65
CA GLN A 25 10.43 -6.04 28.72
C GLN A 25 10.94 -5.61 27.34
N ALA A 26 10.80 -6.49 26.36
CA ALA A 26 11.28 -6.21 25.03
C ALA A 26 10.47 -5.04 24.45
N ARG A 27 11.16 -4.05 23.88
CA ARG A 27 10.56 -2.98 23.09
C ARG A 27 9.72 -3.56 21.97
N PHE A 28 8.82 -2.74 21.46
CA PHE A 28 7.99 -3.10 20.31
C PHE A 28 8.82 -3.68 19.15
N GLN A 29 8.40 -4.81 18.63
CA GLN A 29 8.96 -5.44 17.44
C GLN A 29 7.89 -5.48 16.35
N PRO A 30 8.14 -4.87 15.18
CA PRO A 30 7.15 -4.86 14.11
C PRO A 30 6.88 -6.26 13.58
N THR A 31 5.64 -6.52 13.21
CA THR A 31 5.27 -7.75 12.50
C THR A 31 5.62 -7.59 11.02
N PRO A 32 6.55 -8.38 10.46
CA PRO A 32 6.86 -8.31 9.05
C PRO A 32 5.63 -8.58 8.19
N CYS A 33 5.40 -7.77 7.17
CA CYS A 33 4.40 -8.06 6.17
C CYS A 33 5.01 -8.80 4.96
N ASN A 34 4.17 -9.56 4.25
CA ASN A 34 4.55 -10.12 2.96
C ASN A 34 4.51 -9.00 1.91
N ASN A 35 5.68 -8.40 1.64
CA ASN A 35 5.83 -7.27 0.73
C ASN A 35 6.66 -7.70 -0.49
N PRO A 36 6.06 -7.76 -1.69
CA PRO A 36 6.75 -8.16 -2.92
C PRO A 36 7.71 -7.09 -3.45
N TYR A 37 7.61 -5.84 -2.97
CA TYR A 37 8.47 -4.76 -3.45
C TYR A 37 9.84 -4.79 -2.77
N THR A 38 10.90 -4.60 -3.54
CA THR A 38 12.23 -4.30 -3.01
C THR A 38 12.32 -2.84 -2.58
N GLN A 39 13.27 -2.50 -1.69
CA GLN A 39 13.47 -1.11 -1.27
C GLN A 39 13.73 -0.14 -2.44
N PRO A 40 14.57 -0.46 -3.45
CA PRO A 40 14.70 0.40 -4.63
C PRO A 40 13.40 0.60 -5.42
N GLN A 41 12.55 -0.44 -5.52
CA GLN A 41 11.24 -0.30 -6.15
C GLN A 41 10.32 0.64 -5.37
N GLU A 42 10.35 0.60 -4.04
CA GLU A 42 9.59 1.52 -3.21
C GLU A 42 10.04 2.97 -3.38
N VAL A 43 11.36 3.22 -3.48
CA VAL A 43 11.89 4.56 -3.78
C VAL A 43 11.37 5.06 -5.13
N GLN A 44 11.36 4.21 -6.16
CA GLN A 44 10.81 4.58 -7.47
C GLN A 44 9.30 4.84 -7.43
N LEU A 45 8.55 4.07 -6.64
CA LEU A 45 7.12 4.32 -6.39
C LEU A 45 6.90 5.65 -5.68
N GLY A 46 7.73 5.95 -4.67
CA GLY A 46 7.71 7.22 -3.96
C GLY A 46 7.94 8.41 -4.88
N TYR A 47 8.94 8.36 -5.74
CA TYR A 47 9.22 9.43 -6.70
C TYR A 47 8.06 9.69 -7.66
N LYS A 48 7.39 8.64 -8.14
CA LYS A 48 6.19 8.80 -8.96
C LYS A 48 5.04 9.45 -8.19
N ALA A 49 4.81 9.00 -6.96
CA ALA A 49 3.79 9.58 -6.08
C ALA A 49 4.12 11.04 -5.72
N MET A 50 5.38 11.35 -5.44
CA MET A 50 5.85 12.71 -5.17
C MET A 50 5.60 13.67 -6.35
N ALA A 51 5.85 13.22 -7.58
CA ALA A 51 5.53 14.00 -8.76
C ALA A 51 4.03 14.37 -8.82
N GLN A 52 3.14 13.44 -8.43
CA GLN A 52 1.70 13.69 -8.33
C GLN A 52 1.37 14.68 -7.18
N VAL A 53 2.02 14.55 -6.02
CA VAL A 53 1.84 15.49 -4.91
C VAL A 53 2.20 16.92 -5.37
N TYR A 54 3.32 17.10 -6.04
CA TYR A 54 3.74 18.42 -6.58
C TYR A 54 2.78 18.99 -7.63
N GLN A 55 2.03 18.17 -8.35
CA GLN A 55 1.00 18.62 -9.30
C GLN A 55 -0.31 19.04 -8.63
N THR A 56 -0.60 18.51 -7.45
CA THR A 56 -1.91 18.64 -6.80
C THR A 56 -1.88 19.45 -5.51
N GLN A 57 -0.71 19.61 -4.89
CA GLN A 57 -0.55 20.27 -3.59
C GLN A 57 0.47 21.40 -3.66
N PRO A 58 0.22 22.54 -2.98
CA PRO A 58 1.18 23.65 -2.89
C PRO A 58 2.32 23.28 -1.93
N ILE A 59 3.55 23.18 -2.42
CA ILE A 59 4.71 22.88 -1.59
C ILE A 59 5.40 24.18 -1.18
N LEU A 60 5.73 24.32 0.10
CA LEU A 60 6.57 25.44 0.54
C LEU A 60 8.00 25.28 0.01
N PRO A 61 8.63 26.38 -0.45
CA PRO A 61 10.02 26.32 -0.93
C PRO A 61 10.97 25.77 0.14
N ASP A 62 12.01 25.10 -0.30
CA ASP A 62 13.08 24.59 0.56
C ASP A 62 13.81 25.68 1.34
N SER A 63 13.82 26.90 0.83
CA SER A 63 14.36 28.09 1.49
C SER A 63 13.48 28.63 2.62
N SER A 64 12.23 28.16 2.74
CA SER A 64 11.35 28.58 3.84
C SER A 64 11.93 28.16 5.19
N PRO A 65 11.93 29.05 6.20
CA PRO A 65 12.38 28.70 7.56
C PRO A 65 11.63 27.49 8.14
N VAL A 66 10.33 27.35 7.83
CA VAL A 66 9.51 26.21 8.25
C VAL A 66 9.99 24.92 7.58
N SER A 67 10.24 24.93 6.27
CA SER A 67 10.75 23.77 5.55
C SER A 67 12.15 23.36 6.03
N GLN A 68 13.03 24.33 6.30
CA GLN A 68 14.37 24.08 6.82
C GLN A 68 14.31 23.44 8.22
N TYR A 69 13.43 23.96 9.07
CA TYR A 69 13.25 23.42 10.42
C TYR A 69 12.72 21.99 10.41
N VAL A 70 11.65 21.73 9.64
CA VAL A 70 11.04 20.40 9.50
C VAL A 70 12.07 19.38 8.98
N ARG A 71 12.88 19.77 7.99
CA ARG A 71 13.99 18.90 7.52
C ARG A 71 15.03 18.63 8.60
N SER A 72 15.41 19.64 9.36
CA SER A 72 16.40 19.49 10.45
C SER A 72 15.90 18.57 11.55
N LEU A 73 14.63 18.74 11.95
CA LEU A 73 13.97 17.88 12.93
C LEU A 73 13.85 16.44 12.41
N GLY A 74 13.41 16.25 11.16
CA GLY A 74 13.33 14.95 10.51
C GLY A 74 14.70 14.26 10.42
N ALA A 75 15.75 14.98 10.01
CA ALA A 75 17.11 14.47 9.94
C ALA A 75 17.62 14.00 11.31
N ARG A 76 17.18 14.60 12.41
CA ARG A 76 17.47 14.14 13.77
C ARG A 76 16.73 12.85 14.10
N LEU A 77 15.43 12.78 13.81
CA LEU A 77 14.61 11.62 14.15
C LEU A 77 15.02 10.36 13.38
N VAL A 78 15.36 10.47 12.09
CA VAL A 78 15.72 9.30 11.26
C VAL A 78 17.02 8.62 11.71
N GLN A 79 17.85 9.27 12.52
CA GLN A 79 19.04 8.64 13.11
C GLN A 79 18.67 7.49 14.06
N PHE A 80 17.46 7.54 14.62
CA PHE A 80 16.93 6.55 15.55
C PHE A 80 15.94 5.59 14.89
N ALA A 81 15.65 5.78 13.60
CA ALA A 81 14.80 4.87 12.83
C ALA A 81 15.52 3.51 12.63
N PRO A 82 14.91 2.39 13.03
CA PRO A 82 15.54 1.08 12.91
C PRO A 82 15.54 0.56 11.47
N GLY A 83 16.35 -0.47 11.21
CA GLY A 83 16.30 -1.23 9.96
C GLY A 83 16.98 -0.59 8.76
N TYR A 84 16.34 -0.62 7.60
CA TYR A 84 16.91 -0.15 6.34
C TYR A 84 17.08 1.37 6.33
N ARG A 85 18.19 1.85 5.78
CA ARG A 85 18.47 3.29 5.65
C ARG A 85 17.76 3.86 4.42
N TRP A 86 16.51 4.26 4.60
CA TRP A 86 15.73 4.93 3.56
C TRP A 86 16.32 6.31 3.24
N PRO A 87 16.20 6.79 2.00
CA PRO A 87 16.58 8.17 1.62
C PRO A 87 15.51 9.16 2.08
N PHE A 88 15.34 9.33 3.39
CA PHE A 88 14.32 10.19 3.97
C PHE A 88 14.44 11.64 3.50
N GLN A 89 13.34 12.20 3.03
CA GLN A 89 13.18 13.62 2.74
C GLN A 89 11.89 14.15 3.37
N PHE A 90 11.91 15.42 3.76
CA PHE A 90 10.79 16.05 4.44
C PHE A 90 10.36 17.31 3.70
N HIS A 91 9.07 17.41 3.42
CA HIS A 91 8.45 18.47 2.65
C HIS A 91 7.32 19.10 3.45
N VAL A 92 7.09 20.41 3.27
CA VAL A 92 5.95 21.11 3.88
C VAL A 92 4.94 21.44 2.81
N VAL A 93 3.70 20.97 2.98
CA VAL A 93 2.56 21.34 2.14
C VAL A 93 1.94 22.60 2.71
N ASN A 94 1.77 23.64 1.89
CA ASN A 94 1.05 24.86 2.30
C ASN A 94 -0.46 24.61 2.32
N SER A 95 -0.93 23.77 3.24
CA SER A 95 -2.34 23.46 3.45
C SER A 95 -2.76 23.78 4.88
N ALA A 96 -3.97 24.31 5.05
CA ALA A 96 -4.58 24.57 6.34
C ALA A 96 -5.08 23.28 7.03
N ASP A 97 -5.24 22.19 6.27
CA ASP A 97 -5.66 20.91 6.83
C ASP A 97 -4.58 20.37 7.77
N ILE A 98 -5.00 19.85 8.91
CA ILE A 98 -4.11 19.17 9.83
C ILE A 98 -3.92 17.75 9.30
N ASN A 99 -2.78 17.51 8.65
CA ASN A 99 -2.42 16.23 8.08
C ASN A 99 -0.90 16.09 7.93
N ALA A 100 -0.43 14.86 7.90
CA ALA A 100 0.89 14.44 7.46
C ALA A 100 0.74 13.11 6.73
N PHE A 101 1.65 12.78 5.84
CA PHE A 101 1.63 11.48 5.16
C PHE A 101 3.01 11.10 4.65
N ALA A 102 3.25 9.79 4.65
CA ALA A 102 4.47 9.18 4.16
C ALA A 102 4.24 8.49 2.81
N LEU A 103 5.12 8.73 1.86
CA LEU A 103 5.17 7.97 0.60
C LEU A 103 6.12 6.77 0.74
N PRO A 104 5.92 5.71 -0.05
CA PRO A 104 6.90 4.64 -0.12
C PRO A 104 8.29 5.18 -0.43
N GLY A 105 9.32 4.59 0.18
CA GLY A 105 10.69 4.90 -0.20
C GLY A 105 11.38 6.05 0.53
N GLY A 106 10.66 6.89 1.31
CA GLY A 106 11.34 7.84 2.19
C GLY A 106 10.78 9.26 2.25
N ASP A 107 9.91 9.67 1.34
CA ASP A 107 9.38 11.03 1.31
C ASP A 107 8.23 11.21 2.31
N ILE A 108 8.30 12.26 3.14
CA ILE A 108 7.31 12.59 4.17
C ILE A 108 6.84 14.03 3.95
N PHE A 109 5.53 14.21 3.93
CA PHE A 109 4.87 15.50 3.75
C PHE A 109 4.13 15.89 5.02
N ILE A 110 4.39 17.12 5.52
CA ILE A 110 3.73 17.69 6.69
C ILE A 110 2.98 18.94 6.25
N ASN A 111 1.68 19.00 6.52
CA ASN A 111 0.89 20.18 6.22
C ASN A 111 1.28 21.34 7.16
N LEU A 112 1.24 22.57 6.65
CA LEU A 112 1.49 23.76 7.46
C LEU A 112 0.48 23.85 8.62
N GLY A 113 -0.76 23.43 8.40
CA GLY A 113 -1.79 23.35 9.45
C GLY A 113 -1.37 22.41 10.61
N THR A 114 -0.65 21.33 10.35
CA THR A 114 -0.10 20.43 11.37
C THR A 114 1.00 21.13 12.17
N VAL A 115 1.91 21.83 11.49
CA VAL A 115 2.98 22.62 12.15
C VAL A 115 2.36 23.70 13.03
N GLN A 116 1.33 24.41 12.54
CA GLN A 116 0.62 25.45 13.30
C GLN A 116 -0.20 24.92 14.48
N ALA A 117 -0.66 23.67 14.41
CA ALA A 117 -1.47 23.05 15.45
C ALA A 117 -0.63 22.44 16.58
N ALA A 118 0.63 22.06 16.32
CA ALA A 118 1.53 21.52 17.33
C ALA A 118 1.83 22.59 18.40
N THR A 119 1.58 22.30 19.67
CA THR A 119 1.79 23.25 20.77
C THR A 119 3.25 23.31 21.24
N ASP A 120 4.01 22.27 20.91
CA ASP A 120 5.43 22.15 21.26
C ASP A 120 6.18 21.27 20.24
N GLU A 121 7.53 21.29 20.34
CA GLU A 121 8.39 20.55 19.42
C GLU A 121 8.18 19.05 19.50
N ALA A 122 7.95 18.50 20.69
CA ALA A 122 7.78 17.06 20.88
C ALA A 122 6.52 16.54 20.19
N GLN A 123 5.45 17.33 20.12
CA GLN A 123 4.23 16.98 19.37
C GLN A 123 4.50 16.90 17.86
N LEU A 124 5.19 17.89 17.28
CA LEU A 124 5.57 17.87 15.88
C LEU A 124 6.52 16.70 15.59
N ALA A 125 7.50 16.49 16.46
CA ALA A 125 8.41 15.34 16.38
C ALA A 125 7.67 14.02 16.47
N GLY A 126 6.60 13.93 17.27
CA GLY A 126 5.74 12.77 17.41
C GLY A 126 5.02 12.40 16.11
N VAL A 127 4.38 13.38 15.47
CA VAL A 127 3.76 13.17 14.16
C VAL A 127 4.79 12.71 13.14
N MET A 128 5.96 13.36 13.10
CA MET A 128 7.02 12.98 12.17
C MET A 128 7.59 11.58 12.45
N ALA A 129 7.74 11.17 13.71
CA ALA A 129 8.20 9.84 14.10
C ALA A 129 7.16 8.76 13.71
N HIS A 130 5.87 9.07 13.80
CA HIS A 130 4.78 8.22 13.33
C HIS A 130 4.89 7.99 11.80
N GLU A 131 5.08 9.07 11.00
CA GLU A 131 5.26 8.95 9.55
C GLU A 131 6.54 8.18 9.17
N ILE A 132 7.65 8.42 9.87
CA ILE A 132 8.89 7.65 9.72
C ILE A 132 8.62 6.16 9.95
N SER A 133 7.79 5.83 10.96
CA SER A 133 7.45 4.45 11.31
C SER A 133 6.66 3.74 10.22
N HIS A 134 5.76 4.45 9.50
CA HIS A 134 5.06 3.91 8.34
C HIS A 134 6.03 3.49 7.22
N ILE A 135 7.10 4.27 6.99
CA ILE A 135 8.11 3.95 5.98
C ILE A 135 8.98 2.78 6.43
N VAL A 136 9.48 2.81 7.68
CA VAL A 136 10.32 1.75 8.24
C VAL A 136 9.62 0.40 8.17
N GLN A 137 8.34 0.37 8.50
CA GLN A 137 7.50 -0.83 8.49
C GLN A 137 6.86 -1.11 7.12
N ARG A 138 7.11 -0.24 6.13
CA ARG A 138 6.69 -0.41 4.74
C ARG A 138 5.16 -0.50 4.57
N HIS A 139 4.38 0.14 5.45
CA HIS A 139 2.92 -0.01 5.52
C HIS A 139 2.23 0.28 4.20
N SER A 140 2.64 1.34 3.47
CA SER A 140 2.05 1.71 2.18
C SER A 140 2.14 0.58 1.15
N THR A 141 3.32 -0.01 0.95
CA THR A 141 3.53 -1.09 -0.02
C THR A 141 2.99 -2.42 0.46
N CYS A 142 2.96 -2.66 1.79
CA CYS A 142 2.24 -3.79 2.37
C CYS A 142 0.74 -3.71 2.08
N ASN A 143 0.13 -2.53 2.23
CA ASN A 143 -1.27 -2.31 1.91
C ASN A 143 -1.54 -2.40 0.41
N MET A 144 -0.64 -1.88 -0.43
CA MET A 144 -0.69 -2.08 -1.88
C MET A 144 -0.66 -3.57 -2.23
N ALA A 145 0.24 -4.35 -1.64
CA ALA A 145 0.32 -5.79 -1.86
C ALA A 145 -0.96 -6.51 -1.43
N ARG A 146 -1.56 -6.11 -0.30
CA ARG A 146 -2.85 -6.66 0.17
C ARG A 146 -4.01 -6.28 -0.77
N GLN A 147 -3.97 -5.10 -1.39
CA GLN A 147 -5.03 -4.58 -2.28
C GLN A 147 -4.87 -5.04 -3.73
N GLN A 148 -3.66 -5.40 -4.18
CA GLN A 148 -3.39 -5.85 -5.55
C GLN A 148 -4.07 -7.18 -5.92
N VAL A 149 -4.36 -8.03 -4.94
CA VAL A 149 -5.02 -9.31 -5.17
C VAL A 149 -6.35 -9.16 -5.94
N PRO A 150 -7.25 -8.23 -5.57
CA PRO A 150 -8.47 -7.98 -6.34
C PRO A 150 -8.24 -7.26 -7.67
N SER A 151 -7.24 -6.38 -7.78
CA SER A 151 -6.99 -5.60 -9.00
C SER A 151 -6.38 -6.42 -10.13
N ILE A 152 -5.65 -7.50 -9.80
CA ILE A 152 -5.16 -8.47 -10.79
C ILE A 152 -6.35 -9.19 -11.45
N LEU A 153 -7.39 -9.52 -10.68
CA LEU A 153 -8.63 -10.11 -11.19
C LEU A 153 -9.42 -9.18 -12.11
N ALA A 154 -9.33 -7.88 -11.87
CA ALA A 154 -9.98 -6.87 -12.70
C ALA A 154 -9.28 -6.67 -14.08
N GLY A 155 -8.22 -7.44 -14.36
CA GLY A 155 -7.39 -7.18 -15.54
C GLY A 155 -6.64 -5.85 -15.43
N ILE A 156 -6.58 -5.31 -14.23
CA ILE A 156 -6.09 -3.95 -13.97
C ILE A 156 -4.88 -4.04 -13.05
N GLY A 157 -3.71 -3.84 -13.61
CA GLY A 157 -2.65 -3.17 -12.87
C GLY A 157 -3.07 -1.75 -12.43
N GLY A 158 -4.38 -1.53 -12.23
CA GLY A 158 -5.03 -0.22 -12.18
C GLY A 158 -4.99 0.50 -10.85
N ALA A 159 -4.67 -0.15 -9.75
CA ALA A 159 -4.47 0.59 -8.49
C ALA A 159 -3.21 1.48 -8.59
N LEU A 160 -2.17 1.05 -9.31
CA LEU A 160 -1.00 1.88 -9.62
C LEU A 160 -1.21 2.79 -10.83
N ALA A 161 -1.97 2.36 -11.85
CA ALA A 161 -2.23 3.15 -13.04
C ALA A 161 -3.20 4.31 -12.79
N GLY A 162 -4.22 4.13 -11.97
CA GLY A 162 -5.09 5.24 -11.53
C GLY A 162 -4.35 6.34 -10.76
N ILE A 163 -3.23 5.99 -10.12
CA ILE A 163 -2.36 6.91 -9.40
C ILE A 163 -1.36 7.58 -10.33
N LEU A 164 -1.02 6.95 -11.47
CA LEU A 164 0.11 7.34 -12.30
C LEU A 164 -0.27 7.93 -13.67
N LEU A 165 -1.57 8.00 -14.04
CA LEU A 165 -1.99 8.50 -15.35
C LEU A 165 -2.58 9.92 -15.26
N PRO A 166 -2.11 10.86 -16.11
CA PRO A 166 -2.71 12.18 -16.24
C PRO A 166 -4.11 12.05 -16.89
N GLY A 167 -5.16 12.47 -16.21
CA GLY A 167 -6.51 12.58 -16.78
C GLY A 167 -7.67 11.96 -15.98
N THR A 168 -7.42 11.10 -14.99
CA THR A 168 -8.47 10.49 -14.17
C THR A 168 -8.92 11.35 -12.97
N ALA A 169 -8.26 12.47 -12.72
CA ALA A 169 -8.58 13.39 -11.61
C ALA A 169 -10.02 13.96 -11.65
N GLY A 170 -10.67 13.94 -12.82
CA GLY A 170 -12.03 14.46 -12.97
C GLY A 170 -13.15 13.56 -12.47
N ALA A 171 -12.94 12.24 -12.43
CA ALA A 171 -14.01 11.28 -12.06
C ALA A 171 -14.06 11.02 -10.54
N ILE A 172 -12.95 11.20 -9.82
CA ILE A 172 -12.86 10.96 -8.36
C ILE A 172 -13.32 12.19 -7.56
N ALA A 173 -13.22 13.38 -8.14
CA ALA A 173 -13.63 14.64 -7.49
C ALA A 173 -15.14 14.76 -7.21
N GLN A 174 -15.99 13.92 -7.79
CA GLN A 174 -17.45 13.97 -7.56
C GLN A 174 -17.92 13.18 -6.34
N GLN A 175 -17.07 12.43 -5.64
CA GLN A 175 -17.48 11.60 -4.49
C GLN A 175 -17.04 12.14 -3.13
N GLY A 176 -16.67 13.39 -3.01
CA GLY A 176 -16.45 14.05 -1.71
C GLY A 176 -15.28 13.49 -0.89
N ILE A 177 -14.30 12.87 -1.51
CA ILE A 177 -13.07 12.41 -0.87
C ILE A 177 -12.07 13.57 -0.97
N SER A 178 -11.99 14.36 0.10
CA SER A 178 -10.95 15.37 0.31
C SER A 178 -9.64 14.68 0.74
N SER A 179 -9.07 13.89 -0.14
CA SER A 179 -7.75 13.29 0.03
C SER A 179 -6.86 13.76 -1.12
N VAL A 180 -5.57 13.77 -0.93
CA VAL A 180 -4.60 14.01 -2.00
C VAL A 180 -5.02 13.16 -3.19
N ALA A 181 -5.57 13.78 -4.23
CA ALA A 181 -6.34 13.10 -5.26
C ALA A 181 -5.54 11.95 -5.88
N GLY A 182 -6.03 10.74 -5.72
CA GLY A 182 -5.41 9.52 -6.26
C GLY A 182 -4.48 8.74 -5.32
N LEU A 183 -4.19 9.21 -4.10
CA LEU A 183 -3.30 8.50 -3.17
C LEU A 183 -4.08 7.63 -2.15
N THR A 184 -5.04 6.86 -2.63
CA THR A 184 -5.86 5.98 -1.78
C THR A 184 -5.08 4.88 -1.06
N PHE A 185 -3.84 4.60 -1.49
CA PHE A 185 -2.96 3.65 -0.82
C PHE A 185 -2.40 4.16 0.52
N LEU A 186 -2.58 5.44 0.83
CA LEU A 186 -2.13 6.04 2.10
C LEU A 186 -3.05 5.69 3.27
N ARG A 187 -4.25 5.14 3.02
CA ARG A 187 -5.15 4.76 4.10
C ARG A 187 -4.63 3.51 4.82
N MET A 188 -4.22 3.69 6.06
CA MET A 188 -3.64 2.65 6.88
C MET A 188 -4.70 1.82 7.62
N SER A 189 -4.40 0.56 7.91
CA SER A 189 -5.24 -0.26 8.78
C SER A 189 -5.02 0.15 10.25
N ARG A 190 -5.97 -0.20 11.13
CA ARG A 190 -5.83 0.06 12.58
C ARG A 190 -4.60 -0.63 13.19
N ASP A 191 -4.20 -1.77 12.64
CA ASP A 191 -2.99 -2.47 13.09
C ASP A 191 -1.72 -1.76 12.62
N ASP A 192 -1.70 -1.22 11.39
CA ASP A 192 -0.59 -0.42 10.88
C ASP A 192 -0.45 0.85 11.73
N GLU A 193 -1.56 1.50 12.11
CA GLU A 193 -1.58 2.67 12.99
C GLU A 193 -1.00 2.36 14.38
N LYS A 194 -1.44 1.26 14.98
CA LYS A 194 -0.90 0.82 16.27
C LYS A 194 0.60 0.55 16.19
N GLN A 195 1.06 -0.09 15.14
CA GLN A 195 2.49 -0.35 14.93
C GLN A 195 3.28 0.95 14.72
N ALA A 196 2.72 1.91 13.99
CA ALA A 196 3.34 3.22 13.78
C ALA A 196 3.42 4.05 15.07
N ASP A 197 2.38 4.00 15.91
CA ASP A 197 2.37 4.65 17.22
C ASP A 197 3.46 4.08 18.14
N LEU A 198 3.56 2.76 18.24
CA LEU A 198 4.53 2.11 19.14
C LEU A 198 5.96 2.37 18.69
N MET A 199 6.28 2.19 17.41
CA MET A 199 7.62 2.48 16.89
C MET A 199 7.92 3.98 16.92
N GLY A 200 6.95 4.85 16.65
CA GLY A 200 7.09 6.30 16.75
C GLY A 200 7.41 6.74 18.18
N THR A 201 6.80 6.09 19.17
CA THR A 201 7.08 6.28 20.59
C THR A 201 8.54 5.93 20.92
N ASP A 202 9.07 4.81 20.41
CA ASP A 202 10.45 4.41 20.59
C ASP A 202 11.44 5.38 19.92
N ILE A 203 11.14 5.82 18.69
CA ILE A 203 11.94 6.82 17.96
C ILE A 203 11.99 8.15 18.75
N LEU A 204 10.84 8.63 19.25
CA LEU A 204 10.80 9.83 20.09
C LEU A 204 11.67 9.69 21.34
N TYR A 205 11.47 8.60 22.07
CA TYR A 205 12.25 8.32 23.28
C TYR A 205 13.75 8.29 22.97
N ASP A 206 14.20 7.57 21.95
CA ASP A 206 15.60 7.46 21.59
C ASP A 206 16.20 8.81 21.14
N ALA A 207 15.41 9.63 20.43
CA ALA A 207 15.79 10.98 20.04
C ALA A 207 15.81 11.98 21.22
N GLY A 208 15.39 11.55 22.41
CA GLY A 208 15.41 12.35 23.65
C GLY A 208 14.15 13.19 23.87
N TYR A 209 13.11 13.03 23.09
CA TYR A 209 11.82 13.72 23.27
C TYR A 209 10.94 13.01 24.30
N ASP A 210 9.95 13.75 24.83
CA ASP A 210 8.86 13.17 25.61
C ASP A 210 8.00 12.25 24.71
N PRO A 211 8.02 10.93 24.93
CA PRO A 211 7.29 10.00 24.08
C PRO A 211 5.77 10.11 24.21
N ARG A 212 5.25 10.80 25.25
CA ARG A 212 3.82 11.06 25.45
C ARG A 212 3.29 12.14 24.52
N ALA A 213 4.14 12.90 23.87
CA ALA A 213 3.74 14.02 23.01
C ALA A 213 2.92 13.57 21.78
N LEU A 214 3.18 12.37 21.25
CA LEU A 214 2.42 11.82 20.11
C LEU A 214 0.94 11.59 20.46
N PRO A 215 0.57 10.78 21.48
CA PRO A 215 -0.82 10.61 21.84
C PRO A 215 -1.47 11.93 22.30
N GLN A 216 -0.74 12.83 22.97
CA GLN A 216 -1.24 14.15 23.37
C GLN A 216 -1.61 15.02 22.16
N PHE A 217 -0.85 14.97 21.08
CA PHE A 217 -1.19 15.66 19.84
C PHE A 217 -2.53 15.18 19.28
N PHE A 218 -2.72 13.86 19.15
CA PHE A 218 -3.98 13.29 18.65
C PHE A 218 -5.18 13.63 19.55
N GLU A 219 -5.01 13.63 20.88
CA GLU A 219 -6.04 14.05 21.81
C GLU A 219 -6.42 15.52 21.63
N THR A 220 -5.42 16.39 21.50
CA THR A 220 -5.63 17.83 21.29
C THR A 220 -6.40 18.07 20.00
N ILE A 221 -6.04 17.40 18.90
CA ILE A 221 -6.74 17.54 17.62
C ILE A 221 -8.17 16.98 17.73
N GLN A 222 -8.35 15.83 18.35
CA GLN A 222 -9.68 15.22 18.55
C GLN A 222 -10.59 16.11 19.41
N ALA A 223 -10.05 16.70 20.48
CA ALA A 223 -10.80 17.60 21.34
C ALA A 223 -11.20 18.90 20.62
N LYS A 224 -10.34 19.43 19.77
CA LYS A 224 -10.56 20.70 19.05
C LYS A 224 -11.48 20.56 17.83
N TYR A 225 -11.39 19.46 17.10
CA TYR A 225 -12.05 19.29 15.79
C TYR A 225 -13.07 18.15 15.75
N GLY A 226 -13.21 17.37 16.83
CA GLY A 226 -14.04 16.16 16.86
C GLY A 226 -13.41 14.98 16.10
N ALA A 227 -14.04 13.80 16.19
CA ALA A 227 -13.50 12.56 15.64
C ALA A 227 -13.41 12.50 14.10
N GLY A 228 -14.04 13.42 13.37
CA GLY A 228 -14.02 13.49 11.91
C GLY A 228 -13.63 14.86 11.37
N GLY A 229 -13.17 15.77 12.23
CA GLY A 229 -12.94 17.18 11.85
C GLY A 229 -11.54 17.49 11.33
N ALA A 230 -10.57 16.60 11.50
CA ALA A 230 -9.22 16.76 10.96
C ALA A 230 -8.91 15.63 9.97
N GLN A 231 -8.31 15.95 8.84
CA GLN A 231 -7.90 14.99 7.80
C GLN A 231 -7.02 13.89 8.40
N LEU A 232 -6.09 14.26 9.27
CA LEU A 232 -5.21 13.32 9.98
C LEU A 232 -5.97 12.20 10.68
N LEU A 233 -7.11 12.50 11.32
CA LEU A 233 -7.90 11.50 12.05
C LEU A 233 -8.67 10.55 11.11
N SER A 234 -8.93 10.97 9.86
CA SER A 234 -9.58 10.13 8.86
C SER A 234 -8.58 9.24 8.09
N ASP A 235 -7.38 9.75 7.83
CA ASP A 235 -6.31 9.04 7.15
C ASP A 235 -5.58 8.07 8.09
N HIS A 236 -5.50 8.45 9.39
CA HIS A 236 -4.95 7.68 10.49
C HIS A 236 -6.03 7.28 11.51
N PRO A 237 -6.89 6.30 11.17
CA PRO A 237 -8.03 5.94 12.02
C PRO A 237 -7.55 5.44 13.39
N ASN A 238 -8.18 5.97 14.45
CA ASN A 238 -7.84 5.59 15.82
C ASN A 238 -7.93 4.06 15.99
N PRO A 239 -6.82 3.37 16.34
CA PRO A 239 -6.80 1.91 16.51
C PRO A 239 -7.52 1.42 17.78
N GLY A 240 -8.15 2.32 18.54
CA GLY A 240 -8.83 2.03 19.79
C GLY A 240 -8.18 2.74 20.95
N ASN A 241 -7.72 2.03 21.96
CA ASN A 241 -7.09 2.62 23.15
C ASN A 241 -5.65 3.08 22.90
N ARG A 242 -5.44 4.07 22.00
CA ARG A 242 -4.11 4.60 21.62
C ARG A 242 -3.28 5.01 22.84
N ILE A 243 -3.88 5.78 23.75
CA ILE A 243 -3.19 6.21 24.97
C ILE A 243 -2.78 5.03 25.85
N GLY A 244 -3.67 4.04 25.99
CA GLY A 244 -3.41 2.88 26.83
C GLY A 244 -2.22 2.07 26.37
N TYR A 245 -2.14 1.70 25.08
CA TYR A 245 -1.04 0.86 24.60
C TYR A 245 0.28 1.66 24.41
N VAL A 246 0.22 2.96 24.09
CA VAL A 246 1.41 3.80 24.07
C VAL A 246 1.99 3.97 25.48
N ASN A 247 1.16 4.18 26.49
CA ASN A 247 1.63 4.22 27.89
C ASN A 247 2.20 2.88 28.35
N GLN A 248 1.68 1.75 27.85
CA GLN A 248 2.27 0.44 28.12
C GLN A 248 3.65 0.32 27.50
N GLU A 249 3.84 0.79 26.26
CA GLU A 249 5.17 0.82 25.61
C GLU A 249 6.14 1.72 26.39
N ILE A 250 5.73 2.95 26.72
CA ILE A 250 6.54 3.88 27.52
C ILE A 250 6.97 3.23 28.84
N ALA A 251 6.12 2.46 29.49
CA ALA A 251 6.45 1.78 30.75
C ALA A 251 7.53 0.67 30.58
N THR A 252 7.80 0.21 29.35
CA THR A 252 8.92 -0.71 29.06
C THR A 252 10.25 0.00 28.92
N LEU A 253 10.23 1.32 28.68
CA LEU A 253 11.42 2.13 28.43
C LEU A 253 12.04 2.57 29.76
N PRO A 254 13.38 2.61 29.88
CA PRO A 254 14.03 3.17 31.05
C PRO A 254 13.65 4.64 31.25
N PRO A 255 13.34 5.09 32.47
CA PRO A 255 12.95 6.49 32.70
C PRO A 255 14.07 7.47 32.34
N LYS A 256 13.73 8.56 31.64
CA LYS A 256 14.61 9.69 31.35
C LYS A 256 14.19 10.90 32.17
N THR A 257 15.18 11.70 32.62
CA THR A 257 14.93 12.88 33.51
C THR A 257 14.92 14.21 32.77
N ASN A 258 15.42 14.26 31.55
CA ASN A 258 15.56 15.49 30.76
C ASN A 258 14.97 15.32 29.35
N GLU A 259 13.71 14.91 29.27
CA GLU A 259 13.01 14.77 28.00
C GLU A 259 12.78 16.14 27.38
N ILE A 260 13.04 16.24 26.08
CA ILE A 260 12.82 17.45 25.30
C ILE A 260 11.32 17.57 25.03
N THR A 261 10.72 18.65 25.47
CA THR A 261 9.38 19.04 25.05
C THR A 261 9.41 20.17 24.05
N ASN A 262 10.38 21.10 24.21
CA ASN A 262 10.47 22.28 23.35
C ASN A 262 11.90 22.78 23.20
N SER A 263 12.18 23.49 22.10
CA SER A 263 13.46 24.17 21.89
C SER A 263 13.23 25.64 21.50
N PRO A 264 14.21 26.52 21.77
CA PRO A 264 14.14 27.91 21.31
C PRO A 264 13.98 28.04 19.79
N GLN A 265 14.56 27.09 19.02
CA GLN A 265 14.47 27.03 17.58
C GLN A 265 13.03 26.73 17.13
N PHE A 266 12.36 25.76 17.79
CA PHE A 266 10.96 25.49 17.51
C PHE A 266 10.09 26.70 17.83
N VAL A 267 10.26 27.31 18.99
CA VAL A 267 9.45 28.48 19.39
C VAL A 267 9.57 29.61 18.37
N ALA A 268 10.78 29.91 17.90
CA ALA A 268 11.02 30.93 16.88
C ALA A 268 10.34 30.55 15.53
N MET A 269 10.57 29.34 15.05
CA MET A 269 9.99 28.83 13.80
C MET A 269 8.47 28.80 13.87
N HIS A 270 7.89 28.31 14.98
CA HIS A 270 6.46 28.20 15.16
C HIS A 270 5.79 29.59 15.19
N ALA A 271 6.43 30.58 15.86
CA ALA A 271 5.95 31.97 15.85
C ALA A 271 5.89 32.57 14.43
N ASP A 272 6.76 32.13 13.53
CA ASP A 272 6.70 32.53 12.13
C ASP A 272 5.71 31.68 11.32
N ALA A 273 5.64 30.38 11.58
CA ALA A 273 4.69 29.48 10.92
C ALA A 273 3.22 29.90 11.12
N VAL A 274 2.84 30.33 12.33
CA VAL A 274 1.46 30.76 12.62
C VAL A 274 1.06 32.08 11.93
N LYS A 275 2.04 32.86 11.42
CA LYS A 275 1.78 34.07 10.63
C LYS A 275 1.60 33.77 9.13
N LEU A 276 2.04 32.61 8.67
CA LEU A 276 1.89 32.21 7.28
C LEU A 276 0.42 31.87 7.00
N HIS A 277 -0.04 32.33 5.83
CA HIS A 277 -1.34 31.90 5.34
C HIS A 277 -1.26 30.45 4.85
N ALA A 278 -1.93 29.56 5.56
CA ALA A 278 -2.11 28.18 5.12
C ALA A 278 -3.31 28.13 4.14
N ALA A 279 -3.09 27.59 2.95
CA ALA A 279 -4.11 27.55 1.91
C ALA A 279 -5.26 26.61 2.28
N THR A 280 -6.49 27.07 2.11
CA THR A 280 -7.69 26.26 2.27
C THR A 280 -7.87 25.29 1.10
N ALA A 281 -8.72 24.28 1.27
CA ALA A 281 -9.03 23.30 0.20
C ALA A 281 -9.55 23.99 -1.09
N ASP A 282 -10.35 25.06 -0.94
CA ASP A 282 -10.87 25.82 -2.08
C ASP A 282 -9.76 26.60 -2.80
N GLU A 283 -8.82 27.19 -2.07
CA GLU A 283 -7.65 27.90 -2.65
C GLU A 283 -6.72 26.91 -3.36
N ILE A 284 -6.52 25.71 -2.78
CA ILE A 284 -5.75 24.64 -3.42
C ILE A 284 -6.43 24.23 -4.73
N LYS A 285 -7.74 24.03 -4.70
CA LYS A 285 -8.56 23.67 -5.87
C LYS A 285 -8.54 24.75 -6.94
N ALA A 286 -8.55 26.04 -6.56
CA ALA A 286 -8.45 27.17 -7.48
C ALA A 286 -7.10 27.22 -8.23
N GLY A 287 -6.04 26.62 -7.69
CA GLY A 287 -4.79 26.36 -8.38
C GLY A 287 -3.89 27.56 -8.61
N ALA A 288 -4.15 28.72 -7.98
CA ALA A 288 -3.31 29.92 -8.12
C ALA A 288 -1.85 29.69 -7.69
N TRP A 289 -1.63 28.82 -6.71
CA TRP A 289 -0.34 28.43 -6.16
C TRP A 289 0.59 27.75 -7.18
N LYS A 290 0.07 27.17 -8.25
CA LYS A 290 0.85 26.46 -9.28
C LYS A 290 1.90 27.36 -9.95
N LYS A 291 1.68 28.69 -9.94
CA LYS A 291 2.62 29.66 -10.49
C LYS A 291 3.89 29.86 -9.66
N SER A 292 3.81 29.55 -8.34
CA SER A 292 4.90 29.69 -7.38
C SER A 292 5.41 28.33 -6.88
N GLN A 293 4.96 27.22 -7.48
CA GLN A 293 5.34 25.88 -7.10
C GLN A 293 6.85 25.66 -7.29
N PRO A 294 7.59 25.14 -6.31
CA PRO A 294 8.97 24.72 -6.50
C PRO A 294 9.08 23.67 -7.61
N SER A 295 10.23 23.65 -8.30
CA SER A 295 10.53 22.57 -9.24
C SER A 295 10.67 21.24 -8.53
N LEU A 296 10.33 20.14 -9.23
CA LEU A 296 10.59 18.80 -8.76
C LEU A 296 12.09 18.57 -8.50
N PRO A 297 12.47 17.84 -7.47
CA PRO A 297 13.83 17.35 -7.31
C PRO A 297 14.30 16.61 -8.58
N PRO A 298 15.59 16.74 -8.97
CA PRO A 298 16.09 16.19 -10.24
C PRO A 298 15.83 14.69 -10.41
N GLU A 299 15.98 13.91 -9.34
CA GLU A 299 15.74 12.46 -9.31
C GLU A 299 14.27 12.12 -9.56
N VAL A 300 13.36 12.91 -9.03
CA VAL A 300 11.91 12.77 -9.23
C VAL A 300 11.52 13.18 -10.64
N ALA A 301 12.09 14.28 -11.13
CA ALA A 301 11.87 14.76 -12.50
C ALA A 301 12.36 13.74 -13.56
N ALA A 302 13.49 13.05 -13.29
CA ALA A 302 14.01 12.01 -14.16
C ALA A 302 13.04 10.82 -14.28
N VAL A 303 12.41 10.41 -13.17
CA VAL A 303 11.42 9.31 -13.17
C VAL A 303 10.11 9.76 -13.82
N ALA A 304 9.65 10.98 -13.56
CA ALA A 304 8.46 11.55 -14.18
C ALA A 304 8.63 11.78 -15.69
N GLY A 305 9.84 12.21 -16.12
CA GLY A 305 10.18 12.45 -17.53
C GLY A 305 10.36 11.17 -18.34
N SER A 306 10.86 10.08 -17.76
CA SER A 306 11.02 8.80 -18.45
C SER A 306 9.68 8.15 -18.84
N ALA A 307 8.60 8.50 -18.15
CA ALA A 307 7.25 8.11 -18.55
C ALA A 307 6.74 8.84 -19.81
N SER A 308 7.36 10.00 -20.16
CA SER A 308 6.99 10.80 -21.34
C SER A 308 7.83 10.50 -22.59
N THR A 309 9.04 9.88 -22.44
CA THR A 309 9.99 9.68 -23.57
C THR A 309 9.84 8.33 -24.27
N THR A 310 9.02 7.41 -23.79
CA THR A 310 8.68 6.17 -24.51
C THR A 310 7.61 6.40 -25.62
N ALA A 311 7.13 7.62 -25.81
CA ALA A 311 6.18 7.97 -26.87
C ALA A 311 6.81 8.70 -28.10
N ALA A 312 8.13 8.88 -28.17
CA ALA A 312 8.77 9.64 -29.23
C ALA A 312 10.01 8.95 -29.79
N SER A 313 9.82 7.95 -30.68
CA SER A 313 10.74 7.69 -31.77
C SER A 313 10.09 6.84 -32.86
N ALA A 314 9.35 7.50 -33.73
CA ALA A 314 9.10 7.07 -35.12
C ALA A 314 9.38 8.26 -36.04
N PRO A 315 9.97 8.04 -37.22
CA PRO A 315 10.50 9.13 -38.06
C PRO A 315 9.40 9.94 -38.72
N ALA A 316 9.64 11.25 -38.82
CA ALA A 316 8.74 12.24 -39.40
C ALA A 316 8.57 12.05 -40.90
N ASN A 317 7.33 12.15 -41.38
CA ASN A 317 6.97 12.55 -42.75
C ASN A 317 6.02 13.76 -42.70
N PRO A 318 6.02 14.65 -43.73
CA PRO A 318 5.63 16.05 -43.63
C PRO A 318 4.11 16.29 -43.66
N PRO A 319 3.65 17.53 -43.36
CA PRO A 319 2.30 17.82 -42.90
C PRO A 319 1.28 17.90 -44.04
N SER A 320 0.11 17.30 -43.81
CA SER A 320 -1.12 17.61 -44.55
C SER A 320 -2.16 18.17 -43.59
N SER A 321 -2.70 19.32 -43.96
CA SER A 321 -3.76 20.06 -43.30
C SER A 321 -5.08 19.28 -43.22
N GLY A 322 -5.63 19.12 -42.02
CA GLY A 322 -6.96 18.53 -41.82
C GLY A 322 -7.50 18.84 -40.43
N THR A 323 -8.70 19.32 -40.40
CA THR A 323 -9.55 19.77 -39.30
C THR A 323 -9.61 18.82 -38.09
N PRO A 324 -9.74 19.30 -36.84
CA PRO A 324 -9.73 18.44 -35.64
C PRO A 324 -10.99 17.60 -35.56
N SER A 325 -10.83 16.28 -35.75
CA SER A 325 -11.83 15.29 -35.43
C SER A 325 -11.59 14.73 -34.03
N ALA A 326 -12.66 14.51 -33.28
CA ALA A 326 -12.63 14.00 -31.90
C ALA A 326 -11.79 12.71 -31.80
N SER A 327 -10.79 12.74 -30.91
CA SER A 327 -9.94 11.59 -30.60
C SER A 327 -10.76 10.52 -29.90
N THR A 328 -11.15 9.47 -30.63
CA THR A 328 -11.57 8.19 -30.04
C THR A 328 -10.34 7.50 -29.46
N ALA A 329 -10.37 7.20 -28.16
CA ALA A 329 -9.35 6.41 -27.49
C ALA A 329 -9.15 5.07 -28.24
N ALA A 330 -7.90 4.76 -28.61
CA ALA A 330 -7.58 3.51 -29.26
C ALA A 330 -7.77 2.36 -28.27
N THR A 331 -8.80 1.56 -28.47
CA THR A 331 -9.09 0.35 -27.70
C THR A 331 -8.07 -0.72 -28.11
N ALA A 332 -7.38 -1.33 -27.12
CA ALA A 332 -6.46 -2.45 -27.39
C ALA A 332 -7.23 -3.59 -28.04
N THR A 333 -6.69 -4.13 -29.12
CA THR A 333 -7.42 -5.07 -29.98
C THR A 333 -6.83 -6.46 -29.85
N LEU A 334 -7.66 -7.44 -29.53
CA LEU A 334 -7.31 -8.86 -29.56
C LEU A 334 -7.15 -9.32 -31.04
N ASP A 335 -6.15 -10.17 -31.31
CA ASP A 335 -5.97 -10.75 -32.64
C ASP A 335 -7.23 -11.55 -33.02
N PRO A 336 -7.94 -11.20 -34.10
CA PRO A 336 -9.15 -11.91 -34.54
C PRO A 336 -8.87 -13.36 -34.95
N ASN A 337 -7.60 -13.71 -35.26
CA ASN A 337 -7.17 -15.05 -35.66
C ASN A 337 -6.54 -15.85 -34.52
N LEU A 338 -6.73 -15.42 -33.29
CA LEU A 338 -6.19 -16.06 -32.10
C LEU A 338 -6.57 -17.55 -32.02
N HIS A 339 -5.57 -18.42 -31.97
CA HIS A 339 -5.73 -19.85 -31.73
C HIS A 339 -5.87 -20.13 -30.21
N TRP A 340 -7.08 -19.94 -29.69
CA TRP A 340 -7.36 -20.11 -28.26
C TRP A 340 -7.63 -21.55 -27.83
N GLN A 341 -7.81 -22.51 -28.80
CA GLN A 341 -8.17 -23.89 -28.50
C GLN A 341 -7.07 -24.59 -27.70
N PRO A 342 -7.43 -25.28 -26.58
CA PRO A 342 -6.48 -26.05 -25.82
C PRO A 342 -6.01 -27.29 -26.58
N GLY A 343 -4.69 -27.54 -26.55
CA GLY A 343 -4.12 -28.79 -27.07
C GLY A 343 -4.45 -29.98 -26.15
N SER A 344 -4.41 -31.19 -26.70
CA SER A 344 -4.68 -32.42 -25.95
C SER A 344 -3.53 -32.83 -25.01
N SER A 345 -2.29 -32.37 -25.26
CA SER A 345 -1.14 -32.63 -24.42
C SER A 345 -1.06 -31.64 -23.28
N LEU A 346 -0.60 -32.08 -22.10
CA LEU A 346 -0.54 -31.30 -20.90
C LEU A 346 0.87 -31.11 -20.37
N ASN A 347 1.17 -29.94 -19.83
CA ASN A 347 2.34 -29.66 -19.01
C ASN A 347 1.92 -29.61 -17.52
N THR A 348 2.88 -29.80 -16.62
CA THR A 348 2.69 -29.56 -15.18
C THR A 348 3.34 -28.24 -14.82
N PHE A 349 2.61 -27.41 -14.08
CA PHE A 349 3.13 -26.20 -13.42
C PHE A 349 3.23 -26.45 -11.93
N THR A 350 4.33 -26.04 -11.32
CA THR A 350 4.58 -26.15 -9.88
C THR A 350 4.86 -24.76 -9.30
N HIS A 351 3.95 -24.33 -8.44
CA HIS A 351 4.07 -23.13 -7.64
C HIS A 351 4.47 -23.50 -6.20
N SER A 352 4.96 -22.56 -5.40
CA SER A 352 5.24 -22.81 -3.97
C SER A 352 4.00 -23.28 -3.19
N LEU A 353 2.80 -22.86 -3.59
CA LEU A 353 1.53 -23.07 -2.88
C LEU A 353 0.66 -24.18 -3.50
N TYR A 354 0.88 -24.55 -4.75
CA TYR A 354 0.05 -25.51 -5.49
C TYR A 354 0.78 -26.14 -6.68
N THR A 355 0.20 -27.20 -7.23
CA THR A 355 0.56 -27.76 -8.53
C THR A 355 -0.70 -27.92 -9.38
N LEU A 356 -0.57 -27.88 -10.70
CA LEU A 356 -1.67 -28.16 -11.63
C LEU A 356 -1.12 -28.63 -13.00
N ARG A 357 -2.04 -29.14 -13.85
CA ARG A 357 -1.74 -29.46 -15.24
C ARG A 357 -2.54 -28.56 -16.15
N TYR A 358 -1.91 -28.10 -17.26
CA TYR A 358 -2.49 -27.17 -18.22
C TYR A 358 -2.14 -27.55 -19.65
N PRO A 359 -2.88 -27.07 -20.68
CA PRO A 359 -2.61 -27.38 -22.09
C PRO A 359 -1.21 -26.96 -22.50
N ARG A 360 -0.48 -27.85 -23.12
CA ARG A 360 0.93 -27.64 -23.49
C ARG A 360 1.15 -26.45 -24.45
N ASN A 361 0.13 -26.13 -25.24
CA ASN A 361 0.17 -25.00 -26.19
C ASN A 361 -0.18 -23.65 -25.50
N TRP A 362 -0.45 -23.64 -24.20
CA TRP A 362 -0.64 -22.43 -23.42
C TRP A 362 0.66 -22.00 -22.76
N THR A 363 0.80 -20.71 -22.49
CA THR A 363 1.98 -20.11 -21.85
C THR A 363 1.64 -19.76 -20.40
N VAL A 364 2.65 -19.85 -19.54
CA VAL A 364 2.59 -19.43 -18.15
C VAL A 364 3.32 -18.11 -18.02
N THR A 365 2.66 -17.12 -17.45
CA THR A 365 3.23 -15.81 -17.07
C THR A 365 3.09 -15.65 -15.56
N GLY A 366 4.13 -15.16 -14.90
CA GLY A 366 4.26 -15.15 -13.43
C GLY A 366 5.22 -16.24 -12.97
N ASP A 367 5.57 -16.24 -11.69
CA ASP A 367 6.55 -17.15 -11.11
C ASP A 367 6.00 -17.83 -9.84
N ALA A 368 6.87 -18.56 -9.14
CA ALA A 368 6.50 -19.33 -7.95
C ALA A 368 6.11 -18.47 -6.72
N GLN A 369 6.15 -17.14 -6.82
CA GLN A 369 5.90 -16.21 -5.71
C GLN A 369 4.93 -15.09 -6.09
N SER A 370 4.44 -15.06 -7.33
CA SER A 370 3.52 -14.05 -7.85
C SER A 370 2.22 -14.67 -8.35
N SER A 371 1.24 -13.82 -8.66
CA SER A 371 0.06 -14.23 -9.42
C SER A 371 0.46 -14.88 -10.74
N VAL A 372 -0.19 -15.99 -11.08
CA VAL A 372 0.11 -16.77 -12.26
C VAL A 372 -1.04 -16.70 -13.27
N THR A 373 -0.73 -16.35 -14.50
CA THR A 373 -1.69 -16.42 -15.63
C THR A 373 -1.25 -17.53 -16.59
N ILE A 374 -2.18 -18.42 -16.93
CA ILE A 374 -1.99 -19.48 -17.91
C ILE A 374 -2.96 -19.25 -19.06
N ALA A 375 -2.44 -18.92 -20.23
CA ALA A 375 -3.25 -18.45 -21.36
C ALA A 375 -2.71 -18.97 -22.71
N PRO A 376 -3.54 -19.11 -23.75
CA PRO A 376 -3.04 -19.34 -25.09
C PRO A 376 -2.20 -18.16 -25.57
N PRO A 377 -1.20 -18.37 -26.45
CA PRO A 377 -0.44 -17.27 -27.05
C PRO A 377 -1.36 -16.24 -27.69
N GLY A 378 -1.26 -14.96 -27.27
CA GLY A 378 -2.17 -13.89 -27.67
C GLY A 378 -3.50 -13.83 -26.90
N GLY A 379 -3.74 -14.72 -25.93
CA GLY A 379 -4.91 -14.69 -25.04
C GLY A 379 -4.83 -13.62 -23.93
N THR A 380 -3.66 -13.05 -23.77
CA THR A 380 -3.40 -11.87 -22.93
C THR A 380 -2.97 -10.70 -23.79
N GLY A 381 -3.17 -9.50 -23.33
CA GLY A 381 -2.79 -8.28 -24.04
C GLY A 381 -2.65 -7.12 -23.09
N THR A 382 -2.75 -5.93 -23.62
CA THR A 382 -2.73 -4.68 -22.87
C THR A 382 -4.04 -3.95 -23.15
N ASP A 383 -4.73 -3.51 -22.12
CA ASP A 383 -5.98 -2.76 -22.26
C ASP A 383 -5.73 -1.33 -22.79
N ALA A 384 -6.81 -0.56 -22.96
CA ALA A 384 -6.73 0.83 -23.43
C ALA A 384 -5.96 1.77 -22.47
N SER A 385 -5.73 1.35 -21.22
CA SER A 385 -4.94 2.08 -20.23
C SER A 385 -3.47 1.64 -20.17
N GLY A 386 -3.08 0.68 -21.00
CA GLY A 386 -1.72 0.11 -21.05
C GLY A 386 -1.50 -1.01 -20.02
N GLN A 387 -2.57 -1.53 -19.41
CA GLN A 387 -2.47 -2.57 -18.39
C GLN A 387 -2.57 -3.99 -18.97
N PRO A 388 -1.84 -4.96 -18.40
CA PRO A 388 -2.01 -6.36 -18.75
C PRO A 388 -3.44 -6.80 -18.54
N ALA A 389 -4.02 -7.43 -19.53
CA ALA A 389 -5.38 -7.94 -19.50
C ALA A 389 -5.42 -9.36 -20.08
N THR A 390 -6.37 -10.16 -19.59
CA THR A 390 -6.56 -11.54 -20.02
C THR A 390 -7.95 -11.67 -20.64
N ALA A 391 -8.02 -12.10 -21.90
CA ALA A 391 -9.29 -12.40 -22.56
C ALA A 391 -9.55 -13.90 -22.65
N TYR A 392 -8.51 -14.73 -22.58
CA TYR A 392 -8.59 -16.19 -22.58
C TYR A 392 -7.57 -16.75 -21.59
N GLY A 393 -7.98 -17.60 -20.68
CA GLY A 393 -7.05 -18.29 -19.79
C GLY A 393 -7.56 -18.52 -18.39
N VAL A 394 -6.63 -18.71 -17.46
CA VAL A 394 -6.91 -18.81 -16.04
C VAL A 394 -5.88 -17.97 -15.27
N ILE A 395 -6.37 -17.19 -14.33
CA ILE A 395 -5.55 -16.48 -13.35
C ILE A 395 -5.63 -17.23 -12.02
N LEU A 396 -4.49 -17.43 -11.39
CA LEU A 396 -4.35 -18.12 -10.11
C LEU A 396 -3.62 -17.21 -9.14
N ASP A 397 -4.23 -17.05 -7.96
CA ASP A 397 -3.63 -16.26 -6.89
C ASP A 397 -4.20 -16.68 -5.52
N HIS A 398 -3.90 -15.91 -4.48
CA HIS A 398 -4.39 -16.14 -3.13
C HIS A 398 -4.94 -14.84 -2.53
N TYR A 399 -5.90 -14.96 -1.62
CA TYR A 399 -6.52 -13.84 -0.91
C TYR A 399 -6.37 -14.05 0.60
N GLN A 400 -5.83 -13.05 1.27
CA GLN A 400 -5.67 -13.01 2.73
C GLN A 400 -6.88 -12.32 3.33
N GLY A 401 -7.90 -13.10 3.69
CA GLY A 401 -9.09 -12.62 4.39
C GLY A 401 -9.21 -13.24 5.78
N GLN A 402 -10.14 -12.74 6.57
CA GLN A 402 -10.52 -13.35 7.85
C GLN A 402 -11.94 -13.88 7.78
N GLY A 403 -12.21 -14.93 8.56
CA GLY A 403 -13.54 -15.53 8.65
C GLY A 403 -13.68 -16.84 7.89
N THR A 404 -14.93 -17.26 7.66
CA THR A 404 -15.27 -18.50 6.96
C THR A 404 -14.95 -18.41 5.47
N LEU A 405 -14.89 -19.56 4.79
CA LEU A 405 -14.75 -19.63 3.32
C LEU A 405 -15.77 -18.73 2.60
N GLN A 406 -17.02 -18.72 3.04
CA GLN A 406 -18.08 -17.89 2.46
C GLN A 406 -17.75 -16.39 2.65
N GLN A 407 -17.47 -15.97 3.89
CA GLN A 407 -17.18 -14.56 4.19
C GLN A 407 -15.96 -14.03 3.41
N GLN A 408 -14.90 -14.83 3.31
CA GLN A 408 -13.73 -14.46 2.54
C GLN A 408 -14.03 -14.42 1.03
N THR A 409 -14.83 -15.37 0.51
CA THR A 409 -15.26 -15.37 -0.89
C THR A 409 -16.13 -14.15 -1.21
N ASP A 410 -17.08 -13.81 -0.34
CA ASP A 410 -17.94 -12.64 -0.51
C ASP A 410 -17.12 -11.34 -0.52
N ALA A 411 -16.15 -11.21 0.39
CA ALA A 411 -15.25 -10.07 0.43
C ALA A 411 -14.37 -9.97 -0.84
N LEU A 412 -13.87 -11.09 -1.34
CA LEU A 412 -13.14 -11.17 -2.60
C LEU A 412 -14.04 -10.75 -3.79
N VAL A 413 -15.26 -11.30 -3.88
CA VAL A 413 -16.22 -10.96 -4.92
C VAL A 413 -16.59 -9.48 -4.89
N GLN A 414 -16.87 -8.94 -3.71
CA GLN A 414 -17.16 -7.51 -3.56
C GLN A 414 -16.00 -6.65 -4.06
N SER A 415 -14.77 -7.04 -3.75
CA SER A 415 -13.57 -6.33 -4.19
C SER A 415 -13.40 -6.40 -5.72
N ILE A 416 -13.64 -7.58 -6.32
CA ILE A 416 -13.59 -7.75 -7.79
C ILE A 416 -14.66 -6.88 -8.48
N GLN A 417 -15.89 -6.87 -7.97
CA GLN A 417 -16.99 -6.08 -8.52
C GLN A 417 -16.76 -4.57 -8.37
N GLN A 418 -16.11 -4.11 -7.29
CA GLN A 418 -15.72 -2.71 -7.14
C GLN A 418 -14.74 -2.27 -8.23
N GLY A 419 -13.81 -3.16 -8.62
CA GLY A 419 -12.89 -2.93 -9.74
C GLY A 419 -13.53 -3.08 -11.12
N ASN A 420 -14.71 -3.74 -11.22
CA ASN A 420 -15.44 -4.02 -12.47
C ASN A 420 -16.92 -3.64 -12.35
N PRO A 421 -17.27 -2.35 -12.44
CA PRO A 421 -18.65 -1.89 -12.20
C PRO A 421 -19.71 -2.51 -13.12
N GLY A 422 -19.30 -3.10 -14.25
CA GLY A 422 -20.18 -3.81 -15.19
C GLY A 422 -20.27 -5.32 -14.95
N MET A 423 -19.56 -5.85 -13.93
CA MET A 423 -19.53 -7.28 -13.63
C MET A 423 -20.77 -7.70 -12.83
N ALA A 424 -21.56 -8.62 -13.37
CA ALA A 424 -22.75 -9.15 -12.74
C ALA A 424 -22.63 -10.64 -12.50
N ALA A 425 -23.02 -11.10 -11.30
CA ALA A 425 -23.11 -12.52 -11.00
C ALA A 425 -24.21 -13.18 -11.86
N VAL A 426 -23.89 -14.32 -12.46
CA VAL A 426 -24.81 -15.13 -13.28
C VAL A 426 -25.32 -16.32 -12.48
N THR A 427 -24.53 -16.78 -11.53
CA THR A 427 -24.90 -17.89 -10.63
C THR A 427 -24.65 -17.49 -9.18
N ASP A 428 -25.44 -18.04 -8.27
CA ASP A 428 -25.15 -18.01 -6.86
C ASP A 428 -23.92 -18.87 -6.54
N ALA A 429 -23.30 -18.63 -5.37
CA ALA A 429 -22.18 -19.43 -4.90
C ALA A 429 -22.62 -20.90 -4.68
N SER A 430 -21.94 -21.82 -5.33
CA SER A 430 -22.17 -23.26 -5.20
C SER A 430 -20.95 -23.92 -4.54
N SER A 431 -21.23 -24.86 -3.62
CA SER A 431 -20.19 -25.61 -2.91
C SER A 431 -19.61 -26.70 -3.81
N LEU A 432 -18.29 -26.87 -3.76
CA LEU A 432 -17.57 -27.98 -4.39
C LEU A 432 -16.35 -28.39 -3.53
N THR A 433 -15.64 -29.41 -3.98
CA THR A 433 -14.38 -29.83 -3.35
C THR A 433 -13.24 -29.71 -4.35
N VAL A 434 -12.19 -29.00 -3.96
CA VAL A 434 -10.96 -28.84 -4.75
C VAL A 434 -9.77 -29.24 -3.88
N SER A 435 -8.89 -30.11 -4.39
CA SER A 435 -7.74 -30.61 -3.61
C SER A 435 -8.13 -31.16 -2.23
N HIS A 436 -9.25 -31.86 -2.14
CA HIS A 436 -9.86 -32.41 -0.89
C HIS A 436 -10.21 -31.32 0.15
N LYS A 437 -10.34 -30.07 -0.24
CA LYS A 437 -10.73 -28.95 0.62
C LYS A 437 -12.06 -28.36 0.20
N PRO A 438 -12.83 -27.78 1.14
CA PRO A 438 -14.02 -27.00 0.80
C PRO A 438 -13.69 -25.87 -0.15
N ALA A 439 -14.53 -25.68 -1.16
CA ALA A 439 -14.38 -24.64 -2.17
C ALA A 439 -15.76 -24.09 -2.55
N LEU A 440 -15.78 -22.87 -3.11
CA LEU A 440 -16.98 -22.23 -3.67
C LEU A 440 -16.74 -21.90 -5.14
N SER A 441 -17.81 -21.88 -5.91
CA SER A 441 -17.80 -21.63 -7.34
C SER A 441 -18.88 -20.64 -7.72
N MET A 442 -18.56 -19.61 -8.51
CA MET A 442 -19.48 -18.58 -9.01
C MET A 442 -19.14 -18.23 -10.45
N GLU A 443 -20.12 -17.85 -11.26
CA GLU A 443 -19.89 -17.32 -12.61
C GLU A 443 -20.41 -15.88 -12.72
N PHE A 444 -19.69 -15.08 -13.50
CA PHE A 444 -19.98 -13.68 -13.74
C PHE A 444 -20.00 -13.39 -15.24
N LEU A 445 -20.73 -12.36 -15.62
CA LEU A 445 -20.62 -11.70 -16.93
C LEU A 445 -20.06 -10.32 -16.76
N SER A 446 -19.13 -9.97 -17.63
CA SER A 446 -18.46 -8.67 -17.69
C SER A 446 -18.21 -8.26 -19.15
N ASN A 447 -17.56 -7.14 -19.36
CA ASN A 447 -16.97 -6.79 -20.64
C ASN A 447 -15.46 -6.93 -20.55
N SER A 448 -14.87 -7.71 -21.46
CA SER A 448 -13.43 -7.85 -21.54
C SER A 448 -12.74 -6.47 -21.68
N PRO A 449 -11.67 -6.22 -20.96
CA PRO A 449 -10.84 -5.03 -21.15
C PRO A 449 -10.14 -5.03 -22.53
N LEU A 450 -10.12 -6.19 -23.22
CA LEU A 450 -9.62 -6.32 -24.59
C LEU A 450 -10.79 -6.40 -25.57
N ALA A 451 -10.85 -5.44 -26.50
CA ALA A 451 -11.88 -5.40 -27.52
C ALA A 451 -11.54 -6.25 -28.75
N THR A 452 -12.53 -6.69 -29.48
CA THR A 452 -12.35 -7.25 -30.84
C THR A 452 -12.76 -6.22 -31.87
N ALA A 453 -11.85 -5.79 -32.73
CA ALA A 453 -12.08 -4.76 -33.76
C ALA A 453 -12.75 -3.48 -33.21
N GLY A 454 -12.34 -3.04 -32.01
CA GLY A 454 -12.85 -1.82 -31.37
C GLY A 454 -14.23 -1.93 -30.75
N LYS A 455 -14.82 -3.12 -30.69
CA LYS A 455 -16.15 -3.34 -30.07
C LYS A 455 -15.99 -4.01 -28.70
N PRO A 456 -16.78 -3.63 -27.68
CA PRO A 456 -16.82 -4.34 -26.41
C PRO A 456 -17.07 -5.85 -26.64
N MET A 457 -16.33 -6.69 -25.93
CA MET A 457 -16.45 -8.13 -26.04
C MET A 457 -17.01 -8.68 -24.72
N PRO A 458 -18.25 -9.18 -24.71
CA PRO A 458 -18.82 -9.84 -23.55
C PRO A 458 -17.94 -11.02 -23.14
N GLU A 459 -17.65 -11.12 -21.86
CA GLU A 459 -16.75 -12.08 -21.24
C GLU A 459 -17.47 -12.79 -20.11
N ARG A 460 -17.19 -14.07 -19.96
CA ARG A 460 -17.62 -14.87 -18.82
C ARG A 460 -16.42 -15.26 -17.98
N ASP A 461 -16.57 -15.05 -16.67
CA ASP A 461 -15.57 -15.35 -15.67
C ASP A 461 -16.11 -16.40 -14.72
N TRP A 462 -15.37 -17.49 -14.53
CA TRP A 462 -15.70 -18.54 -13.59
C TRP A 462 -14.69 -18.50 -12.43
N LEU A 463 -15.12 -17.95 -11.30
CA LEU A 463 -14.34 -17.89 -10.06
C LEU A 463 -14.51 -19.20 -9.28
N VAL A 464 -13.41 -19.75 -8.83
CA VAL A 464 -13.35 -20.83 -7.85
C VAL A 464 -12.45 -20.40 -6.70
N THR A 465 -12.96 -20.44 -5.47
CA THR A 465 -12.19 -20.16 -4.26
C THR A 465 -12.04 -21.44 -3.44
N VAL A 466 -10.87 -21.67 -2.87
CA VAL A 466 -10.56 -22.87 -2.06
C VAL A 466 -9.85 -22.45 -0.79
N GLN A 467 -10.28 -23.00 0.34
CA GLN A 467 -9.66 -22.71 1.63
C GLN A 467 -8.31 -23.42 1.74
N ARG A 468 -7.27 -22.65 2.04
CA ARG A 468 -5.91 -23.15 2.22
C ARG A 468 -5.67 -23.56 3.69
N PRO A 469 -4.65 -24.41 3.93
CA PRO A 469 -4.32 -24.85 5.31
C PRO A 469 -3.95 -23.70 6.26
N ASP A 470 -3.42 -22.60 5.74
CA ASP A 470 -3.04 -21.40 6.50
C ASP A 470 -4.22 -20.45 6.80
N GLY A 471 -5.45 -20.84 6.41
CA GLY A 471 -6.66 -20.06 6.61
C GLY A 471 -6.94 -19.01 5.52
N SER A 472 -6.03 -18.76 4.58
CA SER A 472 -6.25 -17.89 3.44
C SER A 472 -7.07 -18.60 2.35
N LEU A 473 -7.50 -17.86 1.30
CA LEU A 473 -8.07 -18.43 0.08
C LEU A 473 -7.01 -18.58 -1.00
N GLY A 474 -6.97 -19.76 -1.66
CA GLY A 474 -6.52 -19.84 -3.04
C GLY A 474 -7.69 -19.57 -3.97
N TYR A 475 -7.48 -18.91 -5.10
CA TYR A 475 -8.54 -18.73 -6.07
C TYR A 475 -8.05 -18.87 -7.51
N LEU A 476 -8.97 -19.30 -8.36
CA LEU A 476 -8.78 -19.46 -9.79
C LEU A 476 -9.89 -18.68 -10.50
N VAL A 477 -9.55 -17.86 -11.49
CA VAL A 477 -10.51 -17.20 -12.36
C VAL A 477 -10.28 -17.69 -13.78
N PHE A 478 -11.22 -18.44 -14.30
CA PHE A 478 -11.23 -18.92 -15.69
C PHE A 478 -11.97 -17.91 -16.55
N ILE A 479 -11.30 -17.37 -17.55
CA ILE A 479 -11.75 -16.22 -18.35
C ILE A 479 -11.85 -16.62 -19.81
N ALA A 480 -12.97 -16.30 -20.45
CA ALA A 480 -13.10 -16.37 -21.90
C ALA A 480 -14.25 -15.48 -22.39
N PRO A 481 -14.19 -15.03 -23.65
CA PRO A 481 -15.36 -14.45 -24.30
C PRO A 481 -16.58 -15.35 -24.17
N GLU A 482 -17.73 -14.78 -23.87
CA GLU A 482 -18.99 -15.51 -23.62
C GLU A 482 -19.28 -16.56 -24.71
N LYS A 483 -19.10 -16.19 -25.97
CA LYS A 483 -19.30 -17.10 -27.13
C LYS A 483 -18.38 -18.31 -27.15
N ASN A 484 -17.20 -18.26 -26.52
CA ASN A 484 -16.18 -19.30 -26.53
C ASN A 484 -16.08 -20.06 -25.19
N PHE A 485 -16.67 -19.54 -24.13
CA PHE A 485 -16.52 -20.05 -22.79
C PHE A 485 -16.92 -21.52 -22.66
N ASN A 486 -18.07 -21.90 -23.23
CA ASN A 486 -18.53 -23.29 -23.16
C ASN A 486 -17.62 -24.27 -23.90
N ALA A 487 -16.93 -23.85 -24.96
CA ALA A 487 -15.94 -24.66 -25.66
C ALA A 487 -14.65 -24.84 -24.85
N LEU A 488 -14.30 -23.87 -23.99
CA LEU A 488 -13.13 -23.92 -23.10
C LEU A 488 -13.42 -24.59 -21.75
N ARG A 489 -14.69 -24.69 -21.34
CA ARG A 489 -15.09 -25.26 -20.05
C ARG A 489 -14.51 -26.67 -19.77
N PRO A 490 -14.36 -27.60 -20.73
CA PRO A 490 -13.71 -28.88 -20.47
C PRO A 490 -12.24 -28.73 -20.06
N ALA A 491 -11.48 -27.82 -20.72
CA ALA A 491 -10.08 -27.54 -20.36
C ALA A 491 -9.98 -26.87 -18.98
N PHE A 492 -10.86 -25.92 -18.69
CA PHE A 492 -10.93 -25.26 -17.39
C PHE A 492 -11.23 -26.26 -16.26
N LYS A 493 -12.21 -27.14 -16.47
CA LYS A 493 -12.50 -28.23 -15.51
C LYS A 493 -11.30 -29.16 -15.33
N HIS A 494 -10.53 -29.44 -16.40
CA HIS A 494 -9.35 -30.28 -16.29
C HIS A 494 -8.24 -29.60 -15.47
N ILE A 495 -7.98 -28.31 -15.70
CA ILE A 495 -7.04 -27.51 -14.90
C ILE A 495 -7.46 -27.55 -13.42
N LEU A 496 -8.73 -27.27 -13.13
CA LEU A 496 -9.27 -27.30 -11.77
C LEU A 496 -9.17 -28.68 -11.12
N ALA A 497 -9.47 -29.75 -11.85
CA ALA A 497 -9.40 -31.14 -11.34
C ALA A 497 -7.98 -31.59 -11.01
N THR A 498 -6.97 -30.97 -11.62
CA THR A 498 -5.55 -31.27 -11.38
C THR A 498 -4.88 -30.28 -10.42
N TYR A 499 -5.62 -29.25 -9.98
CA TYR A 499 -5.13 -28.27 -8.99
C TYR A 499 -5.00 -28.98 -7.62
N ALA A 500 -3.80 -28.98 -7.11
CA ALA A 500 -3.46 -29.60 -5.82
C ALA A 500 -2.69 -28.61 -4.95
N LEU A 501 -3.25 -28.30 -3.78
CA LEU A 501 -2.59 -27.50 -2.74
C LEU A 501 -1.37 -28.23 -2.19
N ARG A 502 -0.33 -27.49 -1.84
CA ARG A 502 0.94 -28.00 -1.28
C ARG A 502 1.09 -27.58 0.18
#